data_457b6ada207076010a2e7995e0a67598
#
_entry.id   457b6ada207076010a2e7995e0a67598
#
_cell.length_a   1.000
_cell.length_b   1.000
_cell.length_c   1.000
_cell.angle_alpha   90.00
_cell.angle_beta   90.00
_cell.angle_gamma   90.00
#
_symmetry.space_group_name_H-M   'P 1'
#
loop_
_entity.id
_entity.type
_entity.pdbx_description
1 polymer ?
#
loop_
_entity_poly.entity_id
_entity_poly.type
_entity_poly.pdbx_seq_one_letter_code
_entity_poly.pdbx_strand_id
1 'polypeptide(L)'
;MRRLDYPERHCLDSACGWLELGNPLEAKAEADKISWLNLGNPEVFVLRWRIYAWMGQWEAAHNLARMFTKVAPDRPTGWLCLAYSLFKLNRPSEAFLHLLHQAKAFPQVSAIPYFLGCCCLEMGDRKGAEDWLAKAKALGVKDEIGPGHLDADPESKRTYVPSIPPSLAPSSQRWPNWLG
;
A
#
# COMPACT_ATOMS: atom_id res chain seq x y z
N MET A 1 -5.43 15.48 16.28
CA MET A 1 -4.23 14.78 15.81
C MET A 1 -3.02 15.59 16.22
N ARG A 2 -2.04 15.03 16.91
CA ARG A 2 -0.87 15.78 17.41
C ARG A 2 0.05 16.04 16.22
N ARG A 3 0.38 17.31 15.98
CA ARG A 3 1.38 17.70 14.98
C ARG A 3 2.75 17.26 15.49
N LEU A 4 3.61 16.77 14.58
CA LEU A 4 5.00 16.49 14.93
C LEU A 4 5.72 17.82 15.17
N ASP A 5 6.38 17.91 16.33
CA ASP A 5 7.20 19.07 16.69
C ASP A 5 8.68 18.80 16.35
N TYR A 6 9.49 19.84 16.37
CA TYR A 6 10.94 19.69 16.31
C TYR A 6 11.43 18.97 17.59
N PRO A 7 12.38 17.98 17.52
CA PRO A 7 13.18 17.60 16.34
C PRO A 7 12.56 16.49 15.45
N GLU A 8 11.44 15.88 15.83
CA GLU A 8 10.88 14.71 15.15
C GLU A 8 10.41 15.06 13.73
N ARG A 9 9.90 16.26 13.50
CA ARG A 9 9.54 16.73 12.17
C ARG A 9 10.75 16.76 11.23
N HIS A 10 11.88 17.25 11.73
CA HIS A 10 13.14 17.27 10.96
C HIS A 10 13.59 15.85 10.60
N CYS A 11 13.51 14.89 11.54
CA CYS A 11 13.85 13.49 11.27
C CYS A 11 12.94 12.88 10.20
N LEU A 12 11.64 13.20 10.23
CA LEU A 12 10.68 12.74 9.22
C LEU A 12 11.04 13.28 7.84
N ASP A 13 11.29 14.57 7.73
CA ASP A 13 11.63 15.22 6.46
C ASP A 13 12.97 14.70 5.90
N SER A 14 13.98 14.49 6.76
CA SER A 14 15.28 13.90 6.39
C SER A 14 15.11 12.46 5.90
N ALA A 15 14.33 11.64 6.59
CA ALA A 15 14.09 10.26 6.19
C ALA A 15 13.34 10.17 4.85
N CYS A 16 12.38 11.06 4.62
CA CYS A 16 11.73 11.17 3.30
C CYS A 16 12.75 11.51 2.19
N GLY A 17 13.63 12.46 2.42
CA GLY A 17 14.69 12.81 1.47
C GLY A 17 15.62 11.64 1.16
N TRP A 18 16.02 10.85 2.16
CA TRP A 18 16.83 9.65 1.94
C TRP A 18 16.10 8.59 1.10
N LEU A 19 14.77 8.40 1.31
CA LEU A 19 13.97 7.50 0.47
C LEU A 19 13.90 7.98 -0.99
N GLU A 20 13.77 9.27 -1.23
CA GLU A 20 13.76 9.85 -2.57
C GLU A 20 15.10 9.65 -3.28
N LEU A 21 16.19 9.66 -2.52
CA LEU A 21 17.56 9.35 -3.01
C LEU A 21 17.80 7.85 -3.17
N GLY A 22 16.81 6.99 -2.86
CA GLY A 22 16.94 5.53 -2.96
C GLY A 22 17.80 4.90 -1.86
N ASN A 23 17.99 5.57 -0.73
CA ASN A 23 18.77 5.06 0.41
C ASN A 23 17.88 4.73 1.62
N PRO A 24 17.24 3.54 1.64
CA PRO A 24 16.33 3.15 2.72
C PRO A 24 17.05 2.88 4.06
N LEU A 25 18.35 2.63 4.06
CA LEU A 25 19.10 2.40 5.31
C LEU A 25 19.26 3.69 6.08
N GLU A 26 19.66 4.79 5.43
CA GLU A 26 19.76 6.10 6.05
C GLU A 26 18.35 6.62 6.42
N ALA A 27 17.36 6.41 5.55
CA ALA A 27 15.97 6.74 5.86
C ALA A 27 15.50 6.05 7.14
N LYS A 28 15.87 4.77 7.32
CA LYS A 28 15.56 4.01 8.55
C LYS A 28 16.26 4.60 9.77
N ALA A 29 17.54 4.93 9.66
CA ALA A 29 18.30 5.52 10.75
C ALA A 29 17.70 6.86 11.23
N GLU A 30 17.22 7.70 10.30
CA GLU A 30 16.51 8.94 10.64
C GLU A 30 15.12 8.64 11.26
N ALA A 31 14.35 7.72 10.68
CA ALA A 31 13.04 7.34 11.19
C ALA A 31 13.09 6.71 12.60
N ASP A 32 14.18 6.01 12.95
CA ASP A 32 14.35 5.39 14.26
C ASP A 32 14.55 6.43 15.39
N LYS A 33 14.91 7.67 15.05
CA LYS A 33 14.97 8.79 16.00
C LYS A 33 13.58 9.31 16.40
N ILE A 34 12.55 9.03 15.59
CA ILE A 34 11.16 9.41 15.88
C ILE A 34 10.56 8.45 16.90
N SER A 35 10.00 8.99 17.97
CA SER A 35 9.35 8.19 19.00
C SER A 35 8.25 7.27 18.47
N TRP A 36 8.20 6.02 18.95
CA TRP A 36 7.12 5.07 18.65
C TRP A 36 5.75 5.53 19.19
N LEU A 37 5.72 6.48 20.12
CA LEU A 37 4.49 7.12 20.59
C LEU A 37 3.77 7.88 19.46
N ASN A 38 4.49 8.25 18.41
CA ASN A 38 3.95 8.89 17.23
C ASN A 38 3.50 7.91 16.11
N LEU A 39 3.42 6.61 16.40
CA LEU A 39 2.92 5.62 15.43
C LEU A 39 1.49 5.91 14.97
N GLY A 40 0.66 6.53 15.80
CA GLY A 40 -0.69 6.98 15.42
C GLY A 40 -0.70 8.18 14.46
N ASN A 41 0.45 8.84 14.25
CA ASN A 41 0.60 9.87 13.23
C ASN A 41 0.74 9.20 11.84
N PRO A 42 -0.17 9.49 10.87
CA PRO A 42 -0.15 8.85 9.56
C PRO A 42 1.15 9.08 8.78
N GLU A 43 1.76 10.27 8.89
CA GLU A 43 2.99 10.58 8.17
C GLU A 43 4.13 9.67 8.67
N VAL A 44 4.27 9.49 9.98
CA VAL A 44 5.27 8.61 10.59
C VAL A 44 5.02 7.15 10.23
N PHE A 45 3.74 6.72 10.27
CA PHE A 45 3.37 5.38 9.87
C PHE A 45 3.73 5.11 8.41
N VAL A 46 3.30 6.00 7.49
CA VAL A 46 3.56 5.86 6.05
C VAL A 46 5.07 5.82 5.78
N LEU A 47 5.84 6.71 6.41
CA LEU A 47 7.29 6.73 6.27
C LEU A 47 7.92 5.38 6.66
N ARG A 48 7.61 4.87 7.85
CA ARG A 48 8.16 3.60 8.33
C ARG A 48 7.73 2.41 7.48
N TRP A 49 6.47 2.39 7.07
CA TRP A 49 5.97 1.35 6.18
C TRP A 49 6.69 1.39 4.82
N ARG A 50 6.89 2.57 4.24
CA ARG A 50 7.63 2.77 2.98
C ARG A 50 9.06 2.25 3.10
N ILE A 51 9.75 2.54 4.20
CA ILE A 51 11.12 2.06 4.45
C ILE A 51 11.16 0.54 4.43
N TYR A 52 10.28 -0.15 5.17
CA TYR A 52 10.24 -1.61 5.18
C TYR A 52 9.88 -2.18 3.79
N ALA A 53 8.95 -1.56 3.08
CA ALA A 53 8.59 -1.94 1.72
C ALA A 53 9.79 -1.81 0.74
N TRP A 54 10.55 -0.71 0.83
CA TRP A 54 11.78 -0.51 0.06
C TRP A 54 12.84 -1.58 0.32
N MET A 55 12.98 -1.98 1.58
CA MET A 55 13.91 -3.02 2.01
C MET A 55 13.42 -4.44 1.70
N GLY A 56 12.23 -4.60 1.13
CA GLY A 56 11.60 -5.91 0.89
C GLY A 56 11.19 -6.65 2.17
N GLN A 57 11.15 -5.96 3.32
CA GLN A 57 10.83 -6.54 4.63
C GLN A 57 9.32 -6.58 4.85
N TRP A 58 8.63 -7.40 4.02
CA TRP A 58 7.16 -7.40 3.95
C TRP A 58 6.49 -7.87 5.23
N GLU A 59 7.10 -8.76 6.02
CA GLU A 59 6.58 -9.16 7.34
C GLU A 59 6.63 -8.00 8.34
N ALA A 60 7.70 -7.21 8.34
CA ALA A 60 7.80 -6.02 9.18
C ALA A 60 6.77 -4.96 8.76
N ALA A 61 6.63 -4.73 7.45
CA ALA A 61 5.64 -3.83 6.88
C ALA A 61 4.21 -4.26 7.25
N HIS A 62 3.90 -5.57 7.15
CA HIS A 62 2.62 -6.15 7.56
C HIS A 62 2.33 -5.93 9.04
N ASN A 63 3.30 -6.25 9.91
CA ASN A 63 3.14 -6.09 11.36
C ASN A 63 2.90 -4.63 11.75
N LEU A 64 3.64 -3.69 11.13
CA LEU A 64 3.45 -2.26 11.32
C LEU A 64 2.04 -1.82 10.89
N ALA A 65 1.60 -2.24 9.69
CA ALA A 65 0.27 -1.90 9.19
C ALA A 65 -0.84 -2.45 10.10
N ARG A 66 -0.69 -3.70 10.58
CA ARG A 66 -1.62 -4.31 11.54
C ARG A 66 -1.71 -3.56 12.87
N MET A 67 -0.59 -3.02 13.35
CA MET A 67 -0.60 -2.15 14.53
C MET A 67 -1.33 -0.84 14.26
N PHE A 68 -1.07 -0.22 13.11
CA PHE A 68 -1.69 1.05 12.75
C PHE A 68 -3.21 0.93 12.57
N THR A 69 -3.72 -0.17 11.97
CA THR A 69 -5.17 -0.38 11.85
C THR A 69 -5.88 -0.51 13.21
N LYS A 70 -5.17 -0.87 14.28
CA LYS A 70 -5.72 -0.89 15.64
C LYS A 70 -5.72 0.51 16.28
N VAL A 71 -4.72 1.32 15.98
CA VAL A 71 -4.55 2.68 16.55
C VAL A 71 -5.42 3.69 15.81
N ALA A 72 -5.56 3.55 14.49
CA ALA A 72 -6.29 4.45 13.61
C ALA A 72 -7.18 3.66 12.62
N PRO A 73 -8.23 2.97 13.10
CA PRO A 73 -9.09 2.12 12.26
C PRO A 73 -9.92 2.92 11.24
N ASP A 74 -10.10 4.20 11.47
CA ASP A 74 -10.79 5.18 10.62
C ASP A 74 -9.95 5.66 9.42
N ARG A 75 -8.72 5.16 9.29
CA ARG A 75 -7.80 5.55 8.21
C ARG A 75 -7.69 4.45 7.16
N PRO A 76 -8.17 4.70 5.91
CA PRO A 76 -8.07 3.72 4.84
C PRO A 76 -6.63 3.35 4.49
N THR A 77 -5.68 4.28 4.65
CA THR A 77 -4.26 4.07 4.39
C THR A 77 -3.69 2.86 5.13
N GLY A 78 -4.04 2.67 6.42
CA GLY A 78 -3.59 1.54 7.20
C GLY A 78 -4.04 0.19 6.62
N TRP A 79 -5.29 0.12 6.21
CA TRP A 79 -5.88 -1.08 5.61
C TRP A 79 -5.29 -1.40 4.24
N LEU A 80 -5.03 -0.37 3.42
CA LEU A 80 -4.38 -0.52 2.13
C LEU A 80 -2.93 -1.00 2.27
N CYS A 81 -2.17 -0.44 3.20
CA CYS A 81 -0.81 -0.88 3.51
C CYS A 81 -0.79 -2.33 4.03
N LEU A 82 -1.76 -2.71 4.87
CA LEU A 82 -1.92 -4.08 5.37
C LEU A 82 -2.17 -5.06 4.22
N ALA A 83 -3.15 -4.76 3.37
CA ALA A 83 -3.49 -5.59 2.23
C ALA A 83 -2.33 -5.71 1.23
N TYR A 84 -1.64 -4.60 0.94
CA TYR A 84 -0.49 -4.62 0.06
C TYR A 84 0.65 -5.50 0.60
N SER A 85 0.93 -5.40 1.90
CA SER A 85 1.95 -6.23 2.53
C SER A 85 1.58 -7.72 2.44
N LEU A 86 0.33 -8.08 2.70
CA LEU A 86 -0.17 -9.46 2.57
C LEU A 86 -0.08 -9.96 1.12
N PHE A 87 -0.41 -9.10 0.15
CA PHE A 87 -0.29 -9.42 -1.26
C PHE A 87 1.17 -9.74 -1.64
N LYS A 88 2.13 -8.94 -1.17
CA LYS A 88 3.58 -9.18 -1.37
C LYS A 88 4.08 -10.43 -0.64
N LEU A 89 3.42 -10.85 0.41
CA LEU A 89 3.68 -12.11 1.13
C LEU A 89 2.99 -13.32 0.48
N ASN A 90 2.41 -13.16 -0.72
CA ASN A 90 1.68 -14.21 -1.43
C ASN A 90 0.46 -14.74 -0.65
N ARG A 91 -0.26 -13.84 0.04
CA ARG A 91 -1.45 -14.12 0.85
C ARG A 91 -2.66 -13.31 0.36
N PRO A 92 -3.05 -13.42 -0.94
CA PRO A 92 -4.10 -12.58 -1.54
C PRO A 92 -5.47 -12.79 -0.93
N SER A 93 -5.79 -14.01 -0.48
CA SER A 93 -7.09 -14.32 0.15
C SER A 93 -7.29 -13.54 1.45
N GLU A 94 -6.25 -13.42 2.27
CA GLU A 94 -6.31 -12.65 3.51
C GLU A 94 -6.40 -11.14 3.23
N ALA A 95 -5.63 -10.65 2.26
CA ALA A 95 -5.71 -9.27 1.82
C ALA A 95 -7.13 -8.92 1.35
N PHE A 96 -7.75 -9.82 0.55
CA PHE A 96 -9.12 -9.68 0.09
C PHE A 96 -10.12 -9.56 1.24
N LEU A 97 -10.06 -10.49 2.21
CA LEU A 97 -10.98 -10.49 3.37
C LEU A 97 -10.86 -9.20 4.19
N HIS A 98 -9.64 -8.74 4.45
CA HIS A 98 -9.43 -7.47 5.17
C HIS A 98 -10.03 -6.28 4.42
N LEU A 99 -9.83 -6.16 3.11
CA LEU A 99 -10.33 -5.04 2.33
C LEU A 99 -11.83 -5.11 2.04
N LEU A 100 -12.41 -6.32 1.94
CA LEU A 100 -13.85 -6.48 1.68
C LEU A 100 -14.70 -5.78 2.74
N HIS A 101 -14.32 -5.89 4.02
CA HIS A 101 -14.98 -5.18 5.10
C HIS A 101 -14.82 -3.66 4.97
N GLN A 102 -13.64 -3.21 4.52
CA GLN A 102 -13.32 -1.79 4.39
C GLN A 102 -14.00 -1.12 3.19
N ALA A 103 -14.38 -1.88 2.16
CA ALA A 103 -15.09 -1.35 1.00
C ALA A 103 -16.43 -0.69 1.37
N LYS A 104 -17.08 -1.15 2.45
CA LYS A 104 -18.31 -0.54 2.98
C LYS A 104 -18.02 0.68 3.85
N ALA A 105 -16.94 0.65 4.61
CA ALA A 105 -16.54 1.74 5.50
C ALA A 105 -15.99 2.96 4.73
N PHE A 106 -15.33 2.71 3.60
CA PHE A 106 -14.67 3.74 2.79
C PHE A 106 -15.13 3.68 1.31
N PRO A 107 -16.42 3.94 1.03
CA PRO A 107 -17.00 3.74 -0.30
C PRO A 107 -16.42 4.66 -1.39
N GLN A 108 -15.76 5.77 -1.00
CA GLN A 108 -15.18 6.74 -1.93
C GLN A 108 -13.69 6.51 -2.21
N VAL A 109 -13.08 5.51 -1.55
CA VAL A 109 -11.65 5.23 -1.72
C VAL A 109 -11.47 4.23 -2.85
N SER A 110 -11.19 4.72 -4.04
CA SER A 110 -11.06 3.94 -5.29
C SER A 110 -9.94 2.87 -5.24
N ALA A 111 -8.92 3.07 -4.41
CA ALA A 111 -7.85 2.11 -4.22
C ALA A 111 -8.33 0.78 -3.60
N ILE A 112 -9.39 0.80 -2.79
CA ILE A 112 -9.91 -0.42 -2.15
C ILE A 112 -10.50 -1.38 -3.17
N PRO A 113 -11.49 -1.01 -4.00
CA PRO A 113 -12.01 -1.92 -5.03
C PRO A 113 -10.93 -2.29 -6.06
N TYR A 114 -9.97 -1.42 -6.35
CA TYR A 114 -8.84 -1.76 -7.20
C TYR A 114 -8.03 -2.93 -6.63
N PHE A 115 -7.63 -2.86 -5.36
CA PHE A 115 -6.89 -3.93 -4.69
C PHE A 115 -7.70 -5.22 -4.55
N LEU A 116 -9.01 -5.13 -4.32
CA LEU A 116 -9.90 -6.31 -4.31
C LEU A 116 -9.88 -7.01 -5.67
N GLY A 117 -9.92 -6.24 -6.77
CA GLY A 117 -9.77 -6.78 -8.12
C GLY A 117 -8.43 -7.50 -8.32
N CYS A 118 -7.31 -6.89 -7.90
CA CYS A 118 -6.00 -7.52 -7.96
C CYS A 118 -5.95 -8.84 -7.16
N CYS A 119 -6.53 -8.87 -5.96
CA CYS A 119 -6.59 -10.09 -5.16
C CYS A 119 -7.41 -11.19 -5.86
N CYS A 120 -8.55 -10.84 -6.50
CA CYS A 120 -9.34 -11.78 -7.28
C CYS A 120 -8.54 -12.37 -8.45
N LEU A 121 -7.76 -11.56 -9.16
CA LEU A 121 -6.89 -12.05 -10.26
C LEU A 121 -5.88 -13.09 -9.75
N GLU A 122 -5.21 -12.82 -8.64
CA GLU A 122 -4.25 -13.76 -8.04
C GLU A 122 -4.92 -15.06 -7.54
N MET A 123 -6.18 -14.98 -7.14
CA MET A 123 -6.97 -16.16 -6.74
C MET A 123 -7.59 -16.90 -7.94
N GLY A 124 -7.46 -16.36 -9.17
CA GLY A 124 -8.04 -16.94 -10.38
C GLY A 124 -9.52 -16.62 -10.59
N ASP A 125 -10.11 -15.75 -9.77
CA ASP A 125 -11.50 -15.29 -9.92
C ASP A 125 -11.57 -14.10 -10.90
N ARG A 126 -11.62 -14.41 -12.19
CA ARG A 126 -11.68 -13.38 -13.25
C ARG A 126 -12.95 -12.54 -13.18
N LYS A 127 -14.09 -13.17 -12.91
CA LYS A 127 -15.38 -12.46 -12.85
C LYS A 127 -15.42 -11.50 -11.67
N GLY A 128 -15.01 -11.94 -10.49
CA GLY A 128 -14.90 -11.06 -9.33
C GLY A 128 -13.93 -9.90 -9.56
N ALA A 129 -12.82 -10.16 -10.27
CA ALA A 129 -11.86 -9.12 -10.62
C ALA A 129 -12.47 -8.05 -11.53
N GLU A 130 -13.18 -8.45 -12.60
CA GLU A 130 -13.86 -7.52 -13.51
C GLU A 130 -14.86 -6.63 -12.76
N ASP A 131 -15.69 -7.22 -11.89
CA ASP A 131 -16.68 -6.49 -11.09
C ASP A 131 -16.03 -5.45 -10.16
N TRP A 132 -14.93 -5.82 -9.50
CA TRP A 132 -14.22 -4.90 -8.59
C TRP A 132 -13.45 -3.81 -9.32
N LEU A 133 -12.80 -4.14 -10.45
CA LEU A 133 -12.08 -3.17 -11.27
C LEU A 133 -13.05 -2.17 -11.93
N ALA A 134 -14.24 -2.63 -12.36
CA ALA A 134 -15.29 -1.73 -12.84
C ALA A 134 -15.74 -0.72 -11.77
N LYS A 135 -15.88 -1.16 -10.51
CA LYS A 135 -16.17 -0.25 -9.37
C LYS A 135 -15.03 0.74 -9.13
N ALA A 136 -13.78 0.29 -9.20
CA ALA A 136 -12.63 1.18 -9.05
C ALA A 136 -12.59 2.26 -10.14
N LYS A 137 -12.86 1.87 -11.39
CA LYS A 137 -12.97 2.77 -12.54
C LYS A 137 -14.07 3.80 -12.34
N ALA A 138 -15.25 3.39 -11.90
CA ALA A 138 -16.37 4.29 -11.60
C ALA A 138 -16.02 5.34 -10.53
N LEU A 139 -15.06 5.06 -9.65
CA LEU A 139 -14.54 5.97 -8.63
C LEU A 139 -13.33 6.81 -9.10
N GLY A 140 -12.98 6.74 -10.40
CA GLY A 140 -11.97 7.61 -11.00
C GLY A 140 -10.55 7.05 -11.02
N VAL A 141 -10.35 5.74 -10.79
CA VAL A 141 -9.07 5.11 -11.12
C VAL A 141 -8.89 5.17 -12.64
N LYS A 142 -7.85 5.86 -13.10
CA LYS A 142 -7.53 5.94 -14.52
C LYS A 142 -7.08 4.57 -15.03
N ASP A 143 -7.57 4.20 -16.21
CA ASP A 143 -7.20 2.97 -16.92
C ASP A 143 -5.71 3.02 -17.36
N GLU A 144 -4.82 2.71 -16.47
CA GLU A 144 -3.45 2.34 -16.87
C GLU A 144 -3.29 0.81 -16.96
N ILE A 145 -4.36 0.05 -16.62
CA ILE A 145 -4.42 -1.40 -16.76
C ILE A 145 -5.65 -1.73 -17.61
N GLY A 146 -5.44 -1.72 -18.93
CA GLY A 146 -6.46 -2.16 -19.89
C GLY A 146 -6.71 -3.68 -19.78
N PRO A 147 -7.88 -4.16 -20.28
CA PRO A 147 -8.23 -5.59 -20.33
C PRO A 147 -7.25 -6.46 -21.14
N GLY A 148 -6.34 -5.85 -21.93
CA GLY A 148 -5.30 -6.57 -22.67
C GLY A 148 -4.23 -7.28 -21.83
N HIS A 149 -4.23 -7.09 -20.50
CA HIS A 149 -3.37 -7.87 -19.61
C HIS A 149 -4.00 -9.19 -19.14
N LEU A 150 -5.29 -9.43 -19.46
CA LEU A 150 -5.97 -10.68 -19.15
C LEU A 150 -5.64 -11.79 -20.14
N ASP A 151 -5.08 -11.47 -21.29
CA ASP A 151 -4.72 -12.41 -22.35
C ASP A 151 -3.24 -12.83 -22.37
N ALA A 152 -2.46 -12.44 -21.36
CA ALA A 152 -1.07 -12.83 -21.26
C ALA A 152 -0.95 -14.33 -20.94
N ASP A 153 -0.31 -15.02 -21.91
CA ASP A 153 0.18 -16.36 -21.99
C ASP A 153 0.17 -17.22 -20.71
N PRO A 154 -0.48 -18.41 -20.73
CA PRO A 154 -0.55 -19.32 -19.59
C PRO A 154 0.83 -19.83 -19.08
N GLU A 155 1.90 -19.68 -19.84
CA GLU A 155 3.27 -20.02 -19.40
C GLU A 155 3.96 -18.96 -18.56
N SER A 156 3.45 -17.73 -18.55
CA SER A 156 3.97 -16.61 -17.75
C SER A 156 3.60 -16.69 -16.25
N LYS A 157 3.21 -17.85 -15.76
CA LYS A 157 2.79 -18.07 -14.36
C LYS A 157 3.86 -17.81 -13.28
N ARG A 158 5.03 -17.31 -13.64
CA ARG A 158 6.13 -17.18 -12.66
C ARG A 158 6.40 -15.79 -12.11
N THR A 159 5.82 -14.72 -12.65
CA THR A 159 6.08 -13.35 -12.13
C THR A 159 4.98 -12.36 -12.52
N TYR A 160 3.70 -12.68 -12.37
CA TYR A 160 2.71 -11.62 -12.37
C TYR A 160 2.82 -10.86 -11.03
N VAL A 161 3.72 -9.94 -10.97
CA VAL A 161 3.55 -8.76 -10.12
C VAL A 161 2.52 -7.94 -10.88
N PRO A 162 1.27 -7.78 -10.38
CA PRO A 162 0.37 -6.83 -10.99
C PRO A 162 1.19 -5.58 -11.17
N SER A 163 1.25 -5.07 -12.41
CA SER A 163 1.83 -3.76 -12.65
C SER A 163 0.99 -2.82 -11.80
N ILE A 164 1.48 -2.60 -10.59
CA ILE A 164 0.95 -1.57 -9.73
C ILE A 164 0.94 -0.36 -10.63
N PRO A 165 -0.21 0.33 -10.83
CA PRO A 165 -0.21 1.52 -11.65
C PRO A 165 1.02 2.33 -11.30
N PRO A 166 1.68 3.04 -12.23
CA PRO A 166 2.86 3.87 -11.93
C PRO A 166 2.63 4.81 -10.76
N SER A 167 1.38 5.11 -10.41
CA SER A 167 0.95 5.75 -9.16
C SER A 167 1.11 4.87 -7.92
N LEU A 168 1.24 3.55 -8.05
CA LEU A 168 1.33 2.59 -6.95
C LEU A 168 2.60 1.71 -7.02
N ALA A 169 3.29 1.67 -8.16
CA ALA A 169 4.56 1.00 -8.27
C ALA A 169 5.65 1.84 -7.62
N PRO A 170 6.61 1.24 -6.95
CA PRO A 170 7.91 1.82 -6.77
C PRO A 170 8.64 1.77 -8.13
N SER A 171 8.08 2.46 -9.16
CA SER A 171 8.92 2.97 -10.20
C SER A 171 9.81 3.94 -9.46
N SER A 172 11.07 3.84 -9.68
CA SER A 172 12.16 4.62 -9.15
C SER A 172 11.84 6.01 -8.55
N GLN A 173 10.60 6.46 -8.38
CA GLN A 173 10.26 7.78 -7.81
C GLN A 173 8.80 8.13 -7.50
N ARG A 174 7.76 7.25 -7.61
CA ARG A 174 6.40 7.69 -7.22
C ARG A 174 5.67 6.68 -6.36
N TRP A 175 5.42 7.07 -5.12
CA TRP A 175 4.50 6.40 -4.22
C TRP A 175 3.05 6.75 -4.57
N PRO A 176 2.09 5.85 -4.28
CA PRO A 176 0.69 6.07 -4.60
C PRO A 176 0.16 7.38 -4.01
N ASN A 177 -0.61 8.14 -4.79
CA ASN A 177 -1.23 9.40 -4.34
C ASN A 177 -2.17 9.23 -3.13
N TRP A 178 -2.58 8.00 -2.78
CA TRP A 178 -3.37 7.73 -1.59
C TRP A 178 -2.54 7.66 -0.29
N LEU A 179 -1.20 7.75 -0.38
CA LEU A 179 -0.28 7.86 0.76
C LEU A 179 0.07 9.31 1.11
N GLY A 180 -0.34 10.30 0.28
CA GLY A 180 -0.14 11.73 0.50
C GLY A 180 -1.19 12.37 1.38
#